data_a3882eca56005912eff62624c00ea939
#
_entry.id   a3882eca56005912eff62624c00ea939
#
_cell.length_a   1.000
_cell.length_b   1.000
_cell.length_c   1.000
_cell.angle_alpha   90.00
_cell.angle_beta   90.00
_cell.angle_gamma   90.00
#
_symmetry.space_group_name_H-M   'P 1'
#
loop_
_entity.id
_entity.type
_entity.pdbx_description
1 polymer ?
#
loop_
_entity_poly.entity_id
_entity_poly.type
_entity_poly.pdbx_seq_one_letter_code
_entity_poly.pdbx_strand_id
1 'polypeptide(L)'
;ISVPTHRPITRLDKNDLIFRTEKGKFQAVARKVKELYDKGQPVLIGTVSIEKNELLSAYLTASSVPHQVLNAKNHEREGEIIAHAGKKKGVVIATNMAGRGIDIKLGGVNATKEEYEEVKSLGGLFVLGTERHEARRIDNQLRGRSGRQGDPGETQFFVSLEDDLMRIFGDSMKNIMARLNVPEDEAIEHRLISRSLESAQMKIEGFNFDSRKHTLEYDDILNQQRKIVYSRRHTMLLAPESEIKEYAFTSIAEDDE
;
A
#
# COMPACT_ATOMS: atom_id res chain seq x y z
N ILE A 1 7.65 -14.45 -12.99
CA ILE A 1 6.82 -14.83 -14.16
C ILE A 1 5.90 -13.66 -14.45
N SER A 2 5.97 -13.12 -15.67
CA SER A 2 5.06 -12.07 -16.14
C SER A 2 3.83 -12.73 -16.76
N VAL A 3 2.64 -12.34 -16.26
CA VAL A 3 1.36 -12.83 -16.79
C VAL A 3 0.71 -11.67 -17.54
N PRO A 4 0.37 -11.81 -18.83
CA PRO A 4 -0.27 -10.76 -19.59
C PRO A 4 -1.69 -10.51 -19.05
N THR A 5 -2.15 -9.26 -19.17
CA THR A 5 -3.51 -8.88 -18.78
C THR A 5 -4.54 -9.36 -19.83
N HIS A 6 -5.74 -9.76 -19.38
CA HIS A 6 -6.83 -10.17 -20.29
C HIS A 6 -7.30 -9.03 -21.19
N ARG A 7 -7.34 -7.80 -20.68
CA ARG A 7 -7.67 -6.58 -21.44
C ARG A 7 -6.51 -5.58 -21.36
N PRO A 8 -6.34 -4.70 -22.36
CA PRO A 8 -5.33 -3.65 -22.31
C PRO A 8 -5.53 -2.76 -21.07
N ILE A 9 -4.43 -2.32 -20.48
CA ILE A 9 -4.46 -1.36 -19.38
C ILE A 9 -4.65 0.03 -19.97
N THR A 10 -5.80 0.65 -19.67
CA THR A 10 -6.14 2.02 -20.08
C THR A 10 -5.92 3.05 -18.96
N ARG A 11 -5.54 2.58 -17.77
CA ARG A 11 -5.21 3.44 -16.63
C ARG A 11 -4.01 4.32 -16.91
N LEU A 12 -4.13 5.61 -16.55
CA LEU A 12 -3.05 6.58 -16.62
C LEU A 12 -2.38 6.74 -15.25
N ASP A 13 -1.15 6.26 -15.14
CA ASP A 13 -0.33 6.49 -13.94
C ASP A 13 0.46 7.80 -14.13
N LYS A 14 0.02 8.87 -13.44
CA LYS A 14 0.63 10.20 -13.49
C LYS A 14 1.92 10.26 -12.68
N ASN A 15 2.77 11.24 -12.99
CA ASN A 15 3.98 11.51 -12.22
C ASN A 15 3.61 11.93 -10.78
N ASP A 16 4.53 11.64 -9.87
CA ASP A 16 4.40 12.07 -8.48
C ASP A 16 4.52 13.58 -8.38
N LEU A 17 3.70 14.18 -7.51
CA LEU A 17 3.80 15.58 -7.12
C LEU A 17 4.54 15.68 -5.79
N ILE A 18 5.62 16.44 -5.76
CA ILE A 18 6.50 16.52 -4.60
C ILE A 18 6.41 17.90 -3.98
N PHE A 19 6.10 17.93 -2.69
CA PHE A 19 5.92 19.12 -1.90
C PHE A 19 7.04 19.27 -0.88
N ARG A 20 7.33 20.51 -0.51
CA ARG A 20 8.33 20.81 0.50
C ARG A 20 7.89 20.37 1.90
N THR A 21 6.62 20.63 2.25
CA THR A 21 6.05 20.36 3.56
C THR A 21 4.85 19.42 3.49
N GLU A 22 4.57 18.71 4.57
CA GLU A 22 3.38 17.88 4.69
C GLU A 22 2.09 18.72 4.65
N LYS A 23 2.11 19.90 5.27
CA LYS A 23 1.00 20.86 5.23
C LYS A 23 0.66 21.27 3.79
N GLY A 24 1.64 21.68 3.01
CA GLY A 24 1.46 22.06 1.61
C GLY A 24 0.91 20.90 0.77
N LYS A 25 1.42 19.68 1.01
CA LYS A 25 0.91 18.45 0.40
C LYS A 25 -0.59 18.26 0.67
N PHE A 26 -1.04 18.30 1.93
CA PHE A 26 -2.45 18.07 2.27
C PHE A 26 -3.37 19.17 1.73
N GLN A 27 -2.91 20.41 1.69
CA GLN A 27 -3.65 21.49 1.02
C GLN A 27 -3.82 21.23 -0.48
N ALA A 28 -2.77 20.78 -1.15
CA ALA A 28 -2.82 20.44 -2.57
C ALA A 28 -3.70 19.22 -2.84
N VAL A 29 -3.64 18.19 -1.97
CA VAL A 29 -4.54 17.03 -2.03
C VAL A 29 -6.00 17.49 -1.92
N ALA A 30 -6.34 18.33 -0.94
CA ALA A 30 -7.70 18.82 -0.75
C ALA A 30 -8.20 19.62 -1.96
N ARG A 31 -7.36 20.49 -2.54
CA ARG A 31 -7.68 21.23 -3.79
C ARG A 31 -7.95 20.27 -4.95
N LYS A 32 -7.09 19.25 -5.12
CA LYS A 32 -7.24 18.26 -6.20
C LYS A 32 -8.50 17.42 -6.05
N VAL A 33 -8.77 16.96 -4.83
CA VAL A 33 -9.98 16.17 -4.54
C VAL A 33 -11.25 17.01 -4.77
N LYS A 34 -11.23 18.29 -4.39
CA LYS A 34 -12.34 19.21 -4.67
C LYS A 34 -12.58 19.38 -6.17
N GLU A 35 -11.52 19.60 -6.96
CA GLU A 35 -11.62 19.69 -8.43
C GLU A 35 -12.27 18.44 -9.03
N LEU A 36 -11.83 17.24 -8.60
CA LEU A 36 -12.36 15.96 -9.08
C LEU A 36 -13.81 15.74 -8.63
N TYR A 37 -14.13 16.10 -7.39
CA TYR A 37 -15.48 16.05 -6.87
C TYR A 37 -16.44 16.95 -7.64
N ASP A 38 -16.03 18.19 -7.91
CA ASP A 38 -16.83 19.16 -8.68
C ASP A 38 -17.04 18.68 -10.13
N LYS A 39 -16.03 18.02 -10.72
CA LYS A 39 -16.14 17.35 -12.02
C LYS A 39 -17.06 16.12 -11.98
N GLY A 40 -17.28 15.52 -10.81
CA GLY A 40 -18.09 14.31 -10.62
C GLY A 40 -17.28 13.01 -10.63
N GLN A 41 -15.96 13.06 -10.78
CA GLN A 41 -15.09 11.90 -10.82
C GLN A 41 -14.91 11.29 -9.42
N PRO A 42 -15.09 9.97 -9.21
CA PRO A 42 -14.86 9.33 -7.92
C PRO A 42 -13.37 9.29 -7.56
N VAL A 43 -13.09 9.43 -6.26
CA VAL A 43 -11.72 9.48 -5.74
C VAL A 43 -11.55 8.51 -4.57
N LEU A 44 -10.54 7.66 -4.67
CA LEU A 44 -10.05 6.84 -3.56
C LEU A 44 -8.70 7.39 -3.09
N ILE A 45 -8.60 7.77 -1.84
CA ILE A 45 -7.39 8.32 -1.26
C ILE A 45 -6.77 7.28 -0.33
N GLY A 46 -5.53 6.89 -0.63
CA GLY A 46 -4.73 5.99 0.20
C GLY A 46 -3.80 6.76 1.12
N THR A 47 -3.85 6.46 2.41
CA THR A 47 -2.93 7.00 3.43
C THR A 47 -2.18 5.88 4.12
N VAL A 48 -1.08 6.20 4.80
CA VAL A 48 -0.25 5.19 5.51
C VAL A 48 -0.69 4.95 6.94
N SER A 49 -1.36 5.91 7.58
CA SER A 49 -1.79 5.80 8.99
C SER A 49 -3.18 6.36 9.24
N ILE A 50 -3.76 5.97 10.39
CA ILE A 50 -5.07 6.47 10.85
C ILE A 50 -5.00 7.97 11.15
N GLU A 51 -3.90 8.43 11.74
CA GLU A 51 -3.68 9.85 12.07
C GLU A 51 -3.70 10.72 10.81
N LYS A 52 -3.06 10.25 9.72
CA LYS A 52 -3.07 10.94 8.44
C LYS A 52 -4.46 10.90 7.76
N ASN A 53 -5.25 9.86 8.00
CA ASN A 53 -6.66 9.83 7.58
C ASN A 53 -7.47 10.95 8.27
N GLU A 54 -7.34 11.07 9.58
CA GLU A 54 -8.05 12.07 10.38
C GLU A 54 -7.63 13.50 9.99
N LEU A 55 -6.34 13.71 9.81
CA LEU A 55 -5.79 14.99 9.37
C LEU A 55 -6.35 15.38 7.98
N LEU A 56 -6.29 14.47 7.02
CA LEU A 56 -6.82 14.72 5.67
C LEU A 56 -8.33 14.94 5.68
N SER A 57 -9.07 14.19 6.50
CA SER A 57 -10.51 14.40 6.69
C SER A 57 -10.83 15.82 7.14
N ALA A 58 -10.03 16.38 8.05
CA ALA A 58 -10.20 17.78 8.49
C ALA A 58 -9.99 18.76 7.32
N TYR A 59 -8.97 18.55 6.47
CA TYR A 59 -8.74 19.40 5.28
C TYR A 59 -9.88 19.29 4.26
N LEU A 60 -10.42 18.10 4.01
CA LEU A 60 -11.56 17.92 3.09
C LEU A 60 -12.84 18.53 3.64
N THR A 61 -13.08 18.40 4.95
CA THR A 61 -14.22 19.07 5.62
C THR A 61 -14.12 20.59 5.50
N ALA A 62 -12.94 21.16 5.74
CA ALA A 62 -12.69 22.59 5.57
C ALA A 62 -12.90 23.04 4.12
N SER A 63 -12.66 22.17 3.14
CA SER A 63 -12.89 22.41 1.71
C SER A 63 -14.32 22.11 1.26
N SER A 64 -15.22 21.76 2.19
CA SER A 64 -16.63 21.40 1.92
C SER A 64 -16.77 20.23 0.94
N VAL A 65 -15.90 19.23 1.02
CA VAL A 65 -15.97 18.00 0.23
C VAL A 65 -16.57 16.88 1.07
N PRO A 66 -17.77 16.37 0.76
CA PRO A 66 -18.33 15.20 1.41
C PRO A 66 -17.44 13.98 1.16
N HIS A 67 -17.09 13.24 2.20
CA HIS A 67 -16.22 12.08 2.10
C HIS A 67 -16.52 11.05 3.18
N GLN A 68 -16.05 9.83 2.97
CA GLN A 68 -16.11 8.73 3.93
C GLN A 68 -14.70 8.33 4.34
N VAL A 69 -14.53 8.02 5.64
CA VAL A 69 -13.23 7.59 6.20
C VAL A 69 -13.32 6.14 6.62
N LEU A 70 -12.40 5.33 6.09
CA LEU A 70 -12.22 3.94 6.47
C LEU A 70 -11.00 3.81 7.37
N ASN A 71 -11.25 3.42 8.60
CA ASN A 71 -10.22 3.06 9.56
C ASN A 71 -10.54 1.69 10.16
N ALA A 72 -9.52 1.03 10.69
CA ALA A 72 -9.60 -0.30 11.29
C ALA A 72 -10.67 -0.46 12.41
N LYS A 73 -11.26 0.65 12.85
CA LYS A 73 -12.31 0.66 13.88
C LYS A 73 -13.71 0.29 13.34
N ASN A 74 -13.92 0.30 12.02
CA ASN A 74 -15.25 0.14 11.39
C ASN A 74 -15.29 -1.05 10.40
N HIS A 75 -14.74 -2.19 10.79
CA HIS A 75 -14.62 -3.38 9.92
C HIS A 75 -15.94 -3.88 9.32
N GLU A 76 -17.04 -3.79 10.04
CA GLU A 76 -18.34 -4.34 9.59
C GLU A 76 -18.89 -3.62 8.34
N ARG A 77 -18.59 -2.34 8.16
CA ARG A 77 -19.08 -1.52 7.03
C ARG A 77 -18.02 -1.24 5.97
N GLU A 78 -16.80 -1.69 6.19
CA GLU A 78 -15.66 -1.44 5.28
C GLU A 78 -15.96 -1.91 3.85
N GLY A 79 -16.50 -3.12 3.72
CA GLY A 79 -16.84 -3.70 2.43
C GLY A 79 -17.85 -2.88 1.64
N GLU A 80 -18.89 -2.38 2.31
CA GLU A 80 -19.92 -1.57 1.67
C GLU A 80 -19.39 -0.20 1.22
N ILE A 81 -18.64 0.46 2.06
CA ILE A 81 -18.09 1.79 1.77
C ILE A 81 -17.15 1.73 0.57
N ILE A 82 -16.22 0.76 0.54
CA ILE A 82 -15.30 0.61 -0.59
C ILE A 82 -16.00 0.18 -1.86
N ALA A 83 -16.96 -0.72 -1.77
CA ALA A 83 -17.75 -1.14 -2.91
C ALA A 83 -18.52 0.04 -3.56
N HIS A 84 -18.83 1.06 -2.78
CA HIS A 84 -19.47 2.29 -3.24
C HIS A 84 -18.49 3.42 -3.61
N ALA A 85 -17.17 3.24 -3.39
CA ALA A 85 -16.16 4.25 -3.72
C ALA A 85 -16.13 4.61 -5.22
N GLY A 86 -16.67 3.76 -6.11
CA GLY A 86 -16.77 4.02 -7.54
C GLY A 86 -17.99 4.84 -7.98
N LYS A 87 -18.85 5.31 -7.05
CA LYS A 87 -20.01 6.15 -7.39
C LYS A 87 -19.57 7.54 -7.82
N LYS A 88 -20.35 8.16 -8.72
CA LYS A 88 -20.18 9.56 -9.09
C LYS A 88 -20.07 10.45 -7.85
N LYS A 89 -19.08 11.33 -7.80
CA LYS A 89 -18.74 12.18 -6.64
C LYS A 89 -18.38 11.40 -5.36
N GLY A 90 -18.13 10.09 -5.44
CA GLY A 90 -17.66 9.31 -4.31
C GLY A 90 -16.26 9.74 -3.88
N VAL A 91 -16.06 10.10 -2.62
CA VAL A 91 -14.74 10.37 -2.04
C VAL A 91 -14.54 9.50 -0.82
N VAL A 92 -13.54 8.64 -0.86
CA VAL A 92 -13.22 7.71 0.22
C VAL A 92 -11.75 7.87 0.60
N ILE A 93 -11.50 8.08 1.90
CA ILE A 93 -10.18 8.04 2.49
C ILE A 93 -10.02 6.68 3.16
N ALA A 94 -8.96 5.95 2.84
CA ALA A 94 -8.70 4.64 3.40
C ALA A 94 -7.22 4.45 3.71
N THR A 95 -6.90 3.67 4.76
CA THR A 95 -5.54 3.15 4.89
C THR A 95 -5.28 2.14 3.75
N ASN A 96 -4.04 2.03 3.31
CA ASN A 96 -3.68 1.29 2.10
C ASN A 96 -4.13 -0.18 2.07
N MET A 97 -4.31 -0.79 3.22
CA MET A 97 -4.74 -2.19 3.35
C MET A 97 -6.26 -2.35 3.43
N ALA A 98 -7.00 -1.25 3.65
CA ALA A 98 -8.44 -1.27 3.74
C ALA A 98 -9.09 -1.72 2.42
N GLY A 99 -10.10 -2.58 2.51
CA GLY A 99 -10.81 -3.12 1.35
C GLY A 99 -9.99 -4.06 0.48
N ARG A 100 -8.93 -4.68 0.99
CA ARG A 100 -8.19 -5.69 0.23
C ARG A 100 -9.12 -6.87 -0.11
N GLY A 101 -9.12 -7.25 -1.41
CA GLY A 101 -10.01 -8.32 -1.92
C GLY A 101 -11.37 -7.83 -2.40
N ILE A 102 -11.74 -6.55 -2.14
CA ILE A 102 -13.00 -5.98 -2.61
C ILE A 102 -12.79 -5.33 -3.98
N ASP A 103 -13.70 -5.59 -4.90
CA ASP A 103 -13.71 -4.97 -6.22
C ASP A 103 -14.48 -3.64 -6.19
N ILE A 104 -13.87 -2.59 -6.75
CA ILE A 104 -14.51 -1.27 -6.88
C ILE A 104 -15.05 -1.17 -8.30
N LYS A 105 -16.37 -1.22 -8.42
CA LYS A 105 -17.06 -1.08 -9.70
C LYS A 105 -17.43 0.38 -9.95
N LEU A 106 -17.21 0.84 -11.18
CA LEU A 106 -17.64 2.18 -11.58
C LEU A 106 -19.17 2.28 -11.49
N GLY A 107 -19.67 3.37 -10.91
CA GLY A 107 -21.08 3.57 -10.57
C GLY A 107 -21.51 2.94 -9.24
N GLY A 108 -20.73 1.99 -8.68
CA GLY A 108 -21.04 1.27 -7.44
C GLY A 108 -21.55 -0.14 -7.65
N VAL A 109 -21.98 -0.82 -6.57
CA VAL A 109 -22.31 -2.28 -6.59
C VAL A 109 -23.51 -2.61 -7.48
N ASN A 110 -24.55 -1.78 -7.45
CA ASN A 110 -25.79 -1.99 -8.19
C ASN A 110 -26.00 -0.89 -9.25
N ALA A 111 -24.89 -0.43 -9.87
CA ALA A 111 -24.95 0.63 -10.86
C ALA A 111 -25.76 0.20 -12.08
N THR A 112 -26.57 1.11 -12.59
CA THR A 112 -27.17 0.97 -13.92
C THR A 112 -26.08 1.10 -14.98
N LYS A 113 -26.38 0.70 -16.20
CA LYS A 113 -25.45 0.83 -17.31
C LYS A 113 -25.13 2.31 -17.61
N GLU A 114 -26.11 3.18 -17.43
CA GLU A 114 -25.98 4.62 -17.59
C GLU A 114 -25.02 5.23 -16.54
N GLU A 115 -25.17 4.86 -15.28
CA GLU A 115 -24.29 5.31 -14.19
C GLU A 115 -22.85 4.82 -14.40
N TYR A 116 -22.67 3.60 -14.86
CA TYR A 116 -21.35 3.06 -15.21
C TYR A 116 -20.70 3.86 -16.35
N GLU A 117 -21.41 4.07 -17.47
CA GLU A 117 -20.88 4.80 -18.63
C GLU A 117 -20.64 6.30 -18.28
N GLU A 118 -21.47 6.89 -17.42
CA GLU A 118 -21.25 8.24 -16.92
C GLU A 118 -19.92 8.36 -16.20
N VAL A 119 -19.67 7.53 -15.18
CA VAL A 119 -18.42 7.55 -14.42
C VAL A 119 -17.22 7.22 -15.31
N LYS A 120 -17.39 6.30 -16.23
CA LYS A 120 -16.37 5.95 -17.21
C LYS A 120 -16.01 7.14 -18.12
N SER A 121 -17.00 7.92 -18.57
CA SER A 121 -16.78 9.12 -19.39
C SER A 121 -16.06 10.25 -18.63
N LEU A 122 -16.18 10.28 -17.28
CA LEU A 122 -15.48 11.22 -16.41
C LEU A 122 -14.01 10.86 -16.18
N GLY A 123 -13.55 9.70 -16.71
CA GLY A 123 -12.17 9.20 -16.55
C GLY A 123 -12.03 8.04 -15.57
N GLY A 124 -13.16 7.47 -15.08
CA GLY A 124 -13.15 6.36 -14.14
C GLY A 124 -12.71 6.74 -12.73
N LEU A 125 -12.26 5.77 -11.95
CA LEU A 125 -11.81 6.00 -10.58
C LEU A 125 -10.44 6.68 -10.55
N PHE A 126 -10.34 7.80 -9.83
CA PHE A 126 -9.06 8.43 -9.52
C PHE A 126 -8.52 7.85 -8.20
N VAL A 127 -7.31 7.33 -8.21
CA VAL A 127 -6.61 6.84 -7.01
C VAL A 127 -5.50 7.80 -6.65
N LEU A 128 -5.56 8.34 -5.45
CA LEU A 128 -4.59 9.28 -4.92
C LEU A 128 -3.85 8.64 -3.74
N GLY A 129 -2.52 8.55 -3.82
CA GLY A 129 -1.68 8.17 -2.69
C GLY A 129 -1.11 9.42 -2.01
N THR A 130 -1.18 9.50 -0.69
CA THR A 130 -0.64 10.63 0.07
C THR A 130 0.84 10.49 0.41
N GLU A 131 1.40 9.31 0.18
CA GLU A 131 2.82 8.98 0.40
C GLU A 131 3.22 7.77 -0.45
N ARG A 132 4.52 7.62 -0.68
CA ARG A 132 5.12 6.39 -1.18
C ARG A 132 5.45 5.47 -0.02
N HIS A 133 5.23 4.18 -0.22
CA HIS A 133 5.56 3.14 0.75
C HIS A 133 7.01 2.68 0.60
N GLU A 134 7.53 2.01 1.62
CA GLU A 134 8.84 1.36 1.56
C GLU A 134 8.94 0.30 0.47
N ALA A 135 7.81 -0.29 0.07
CA ALA A 135 7.77 -1.32 -0.96
C ALA A 135 6.86 -0.93 -2.13
N ARG A 136 7.41 -0.93 -3.36
CA ARG A 136 6.68 -0.62 -4.60
C ARG A 136 5.44 -1.49 -4.80
N ARG A 137 5.46 -2.73 -4.32
CA ARG A 137 4.31 -3.63 -4.40
C ARG A 137 3.06 -3.07 -3.70
N ILE A 138 3.24 -2.31 -2.62
CA ILE A 138 2.13 -1.68 -1.88
C ILE A 138 1.56 -0.52 -2.70
N ASP A 139 2.43 0.32 -3.26
CA ASP A 139 2.01 1.39 -4.18
C ASP A 139 1.25 0.83 -5.39
N ASN A 140 1.74 -0.28 -5.96
CA ASN A 140 1.07 -0.96 -7.06
C ASN A 140 -0.26 -1.60 -6.67
N GLN A 141 -0.42 -2.08 -5.43
CA GLN A 141 -1.71 -2.54 -4.91
C GLN A 141 -2.72 -1.40 -4.81
N LEU A 142 -2.28 -0.22 -4.37
CA LEU A 142 -3.12 0.97 -4.35
C LEU A 142 -3.49 1.40 -5.77
N ARG A 143 -2.52 1.55 -6.68
CA ARG A 143 -2.77 1.87 -8.10
C ARG A 143 -3.72 0.87 -8.75
N GLY A 144 -3.57 -0.42 -8.41
CA GLY A 144 -4.39 -1.52 -8.93
C GLY A 144 -5.86 -1.50 -8.46
N ARG A 145 -6.26 -0.52 -7.64
CA ARG A 145 -7.69 -0.28 -7.33
C ARG A 145 -8.42 0.37 -8.49
N SER A 146 -7.72 1.09 -9.35
CA SER A 146 -8.23 1.76 -10.54
C SER A 146 -7.83 1.04 -11.83
N GLY A 147 -8.58 1.25 -12.91
CA GLY A 147 -8.29 0.72 -14.24
C GLY A 147 -8.44 -0.78 -14.35
N ARG A 148 -9.39 -1.38 -13.64
CA ARG A 148 -9.66 -2.82 -13.68
C ARG A 148 -10.45 -3.22 -14.92
N GLN A 149 -10.21 -4.43 -15.42
CA GLN A 149 -10.94 -5.03 -16.53
C GLN A 149 -10.98 -4.16 -17.82
N GLY A 150 -9.97 -3.31 -18.02
CA GLY A 150 -9.87 -2.40 -19.15
C GLY A 150 -10.66 -1.10 -19.00
N ASP A 151 -11.20 -0.81 -17.81
CA ASP A 151 -11.81 0.48 -17.50
C ASP A 151 -10.77 1.60 -17.47
N PRO A 152 -11.15 2.83 -17.80
CA PRO A 152 -10.30 3.97 -17.58
C PRO A 152 -10.10 4.23 -16.09
N GLY A 153 -9.03 4.93 -15.77
CA GLY A 153 -8.72 5.35 -14.42
C GLY A 153 -7.44 6.13 -14.38
N GLU A 154 -7.23 6.83 -13.31
CA GLU A 154 -6.04 7.64 -13.11
C GLU A 154 -5.43 7.38 -11.74
N THR A 155 -4.11 7.45 -11.64
CA THR A 155 -3.43 7.36 -10.35
C THR A 155 -2.36 8.43 -10.22
N GLN A 156 -2.21 8.99 -9.02
CA GLN A 156 -1.19 9.98 -8.72
C GLN A 156 -0.78 9.91 -7.26
N PHE A 157 0.52 10.08 -6.98
CA PHE A 157 1.02 10.20 -5.62
C PHE A 157 1.42 11.63 -5.32
N PHE A 158 1.05 12.08 -4.12
CA PHE A 158 1.43 13.36 -3.52
C PHE A 158 2.39 13.06 -2.39
N VAL A 159 3.62 13.49 -2.51
CA VAL A 159 4.72 13.15 -1.62
C VAL A 159 5.29 14.42 -1.00
N SER A 160 5.66 14.38 0.28
CA SER A 160 6.35 15.47 0.96
C SER A 160 7.80 15.07 1.26
N LEU A 161 8.71 16.04 1.32
CA LEU A 161 10.08 15.81 1.83
C LEU A 161 10.12 15.47 3.33
N GLU A 162 9.00 15.68 4.02
CA GLU A 162 8.83 15.34 5.43
C GLU A 162 8.32 13.91 5.63
N ASP A 163 7.87 13.22 4.57
CA ASP A 163 7.42 11.84 4.63
C ASP A 163 8.57 10.90 5.03
N ASP A 164 8.26 9.81 5.73
CA ASP A 164 9.26 8.92 6.32
C ASP A 164 10.25 8.34 5.29
N LEU A 165 9.76 7.93 4.13
CA LEU A 165 10.60 7.46 3.03
C LEU A 165 11.60 8.55 2.59
N MET A 166 11.17 9.80 2.54
CA MET A 166 11.99 10.93 2.11
C MET A 166 13.00 11.35 3.18
N ARG A 167 12.66 11.16 4.48
CA ARG A 167 13.58 11.47 5.59
C ARG A 167 14.83 10.61 5.57
N ILE A 168 14.72 9.34 5.16
CA ILE A 168 15.85 8.41 5.09
C ILE A 168 16.87 8.84 4.02
N PHE A 169 16.42 9.50 2.94
CA PHE A 169 17.25 9.90 1.80
C PHE A 169 17.28 11.41 1.53
N GLY A 170 16.61 12.20 2.36
CA GLY A 170 16.15 13.55 2.03
C GLY A 170 17.14 14.70 2.20
N ASP A 171 18.29 14.53 2.86
CA ASP A 171 19.17 15.68 3.12
C ASP A 171 19.73 16.30 1.84
N SER A 172 20.08 15.47 0.86
CA SER A 172 20.52 15.96 -0.46
C SER A 172 19.38 16.67 -1.22
N MET A 173 18.15 16.16 -1.08
CA MET A 173 16.97 16.69 -1.76
C MET A 173 16.46 17.97 -1.13
N LYS A 174 16.49 18.07 0.23
CA LYS A 174 16.15 19.30 0.96
C LYS A 174 17.03 20.47 0.55
N ASN A 175 18.34 20.21 0.37
CA ASN A 175 19.28 21.23 -0.07
C ASN A 175 19.02 21.70 -1.51
N ILE A 176 18.60 20.81 -2.40
CA ILE A 176 18.22 21.16 -3.78
C ILE A 176 16.96 22.02 -3.78
N MET A 177 15.96 21.65 -3.00
CA MET A 177 14.69 22.40 -2.91
C MET A 177 14.85 23.76 -2.23
N ALA A 178 15.69 23.83 -1.18
CA ALA A 178 16.00 25.10 -0.56
C ALA A 178 16.67 26.10 -1.52
N ARG A 179 17.50 25.59 -2.44
CA ARG A 179 18.14 26.41 -3.49
C ARG A 179 17.16 26.87 -4.59
N LEU A 180 16.11 26.06 -4.87
CA LEU A 180 15.13 26.38 -5.89
C LEU A 180 14.07 27.39 -5.42
N ASN A 181 14.05 27.72 -4.13
CA ASN A 181 13.12 28.70 -3.51
C ASN A 181 11.64 28.46 -3.86
N VAL A 182 11.23 27.18 -3.93
CA VAL A 182 9.88 26.78 -4.29
C VAL A 182 8.92 27.07 -3.14
N PRO A 183 7.76 27.70 -3.37
CA PRO A 183 6.71 27.88 -2.38
C PRO A 183 6.27 26.56 -1.75
N GLU A 184 5.78 26.58 -0.50
CA GLU A 184 5.42 25.38 0.25
C GLU A 184 4.23 24.61 -0.36
N ASP A 185 3.35 25.32 -1.03
CA ASP A 185 2.11 24.80 -1.61
C ASP A 185 2.20 24.50 -3.12
N GLU A 186 3.35 24.79 -3.74
CA GLU A 186 3.62 24.41 -5.12
C GLU A 186 4.29 23.04 -5.22
N ALA A 187 3.76 22.24 -6.14
CA ALA A 187 4.32 20.93 -6.43
C ALA A 187 5.48 21.04 -7.41
N ILE A 188 6.54 20.31 -7.14
CA ILE A 188 7.59 20.06 -8.14
C ILE A 188 7.26 18.78 -8.87
N GLU A 189 7.01 18.89 -10.16
CA GLU A 189 6.88 17.77 -11.07
C GLU A 189 8.18 17.60 -11.86
N HIS A 190 9.09 16.78 -11.37
CA HIS A 190 10.36 16.55 -12.04
C HIS A 190 10.72 15.07 -12.12
N ARG A 191 10.90 14.58 -13.34
CA ARG A 191 11.17 13.16 -13.61
C ARG A 191 12.42 12.61 -12.90
N LEU A 192 13.43 13.44 -12.67
CA LEU A 192 14.65 13.04 -11.96
C LEU A 192 14.36 12.75 -10.48
N ILE A 193 13.45 13.52 -9.87
CA ILE A 193 13.10 13.34 -8.47
C ILE A 193 12.28 12.06 -8.30
N SER A 194 11.33 11.79 -9.19
CA SER A 194 10.59 10.51 -9.18
C SER A 194 11.51 9.30 -9.31
N ARG A 195 12.55 9.38 -10.17
CA ARG A 195 13.56 8.32 -10.28
C ARG A 195 14.42 8.15 -9.03
N SER A 196 14.77 9.25 -8.36
CA SER A 196 15.50 9.20 -7.09
C SER A 196 14.68 8.53 -6.01
N LEU A 197 13.38 8.80 -5.97
CA LEU A 197 12.42 8.18 -5.06
C LEU A 197 12.29 6.66 -5.31
N GLU A 198 12.19 6.25 -6.58
CA GLU A 198 12.19 4.83 -6.95
C GLU A 198 13.50 4.13 -6.54
N SER A 199 14.64 4.80 -6.70
CA SER A 199 15.94 4.27 -6.28
C SER A 199 16.02 4.13 -4.75
N ALA A 200 15.45 5.07 -4.02
CA ALA A 200 15.35 5.01 -2.57
C ALA A 200 14.49 3.82 -2.11
N GLN A 201 13.30 3.63 -2.71
CA GLN A 201 12.47 2.47 -2.45
C GLN A 201 13.21 1.15 -2.71
N MET A 202 13.93 1.02 -3.83
CA MET A 202 14.70 -0.19 -4.13
C MET A 202 15.77 -0.49 -3.07
N LYS A 203 16.45 0.54 -2.54
CA LYS A 203 17.45 0.35 -1.48
C LYS A 203 16.82 -0.14 -0.18
N ILE A 204 15.67 0.44 0.23
CA ILE A 204 14.94 0.00 1.43
C ILE A 204 14.40 -1.41 1.24
N GLU A 205 13.82 -1.72 0.07
CA GLU A 205 13.37 -3.08 -0.24
C GLU A 205 14.52 -4.09 -0.12
N GLY A 206 15.72 -3.74 -0.61
CA GLY A 206 16.92 -4.55 -0.48
C GLY A 206 17.33 -4.77 0.97
N PHE A 207 17.43 -3.70 1.75
CA PHE A 207 17.77 -3.79 3.18
C PHE A 207 16.75 -4.65 3.95
N ASN A 208 15.47 -4.44 3.73
CA ASN A 208 14.40 -5.22 4.35
C ASN A 208 14.42 -6.70 3.90
N PHE A 209 14.83 -6.97 2.65
CA PHE A 209 15.02 -8.33 2.14
C PHE A 209 16.18 -9.03 2.87
N ASP A 210 17.32 -8.38 2.98
CA ASP A 210 18.50 -8.93 3.66
C ASP A 210 18.22 -9.20 5.13
N SER A 211 17.54 -8.27 5.82
CA SER A 211 17.13 -8.47 7.22
C SER A 211 16.22 -9.70 7.40
N ARG A 212 15.23 -9.87 6.50
CA ARG A 212 14.36 -11.04 6.53
C ARG A 212 15.10 -12.33 6.20
N LYS A 213 16.07 -12.28 5.29
CA LYS A 213 16.91 -13.43 4.94
C LYS A 213 17.73 -13.89 6.14
N HIS A 214 18.37 -12.96 6.85
CA HIS A 214 19.10 -13.29 8.07
C HIS A 214 18.19 -13.93 9.14
N THR A 215 17.01 -13.38 9.36
CA THR A 215 16.03 -13.96 10.29
C THR A 215 15.67 -15.39 9.89
N LEU A 216 15.46 -15.64 8.59
CA LEU A 216 15.16 -16.99 8.07
C LEU A 216 16.33 -17.96 8.29
N GLU A 217 17.57 -17.52 8.09
CA GLU A 217 18.76 -18.35 8.31
C GLU A 217 18.86 -18.85 9.77
N TYR A 218 18.54 -18.00 10.76
CA TYR A 218 18.44 -18.42 12.16
C TYR A 218 17.25 -19.37 12.41
N ASP A 219 16.09 -19.08 11.84
CA ASP A 219 14.90 -19.92 12.01
C ASP A 219 15.09 -21.31 11.40
N ASP A 220 15.84 -21.43 10.30
CA ASP A 220 16.16 -22.70 9.67
C ASP A 220 16.97 -23.62 10.59
N ILE A 221 17.93 -23.07 11.36
CA ILE A 221 18.70 -23.85 12.35
C ILE A 221 17.76 -24.37 13.44
N LEU A 222 16.90 -23.50 13.99
CA LEU A 222 15.93 -23.89 15.01
C LEU A 222 14.93 -24.93 14.48
N ASN A 223 14.52 -24.81 13.22
CA ASN A 223 13.63 -25.77 12.57
C ASN A 223 14.28 -27.11 12.37
N GLN A 224 15.57 -27.18 12.04
CA GLN A 224 16.32 -28.41 11.96
C GLN A 224 16.37 -29.12 13.32
N GLN A 225 16.71 -28.38 14.38
CA GLN A 225 16.70 -28.91 15.75
C GLN A 225 15.31 -29.44 16.15
N ARG A 226 14.27 -28.64 15.89
CA ARG A 226 12.87 -29.02 16.16
C ARG A 226 12.48 -30.31 15.40
N LYS A 227 12.84 -30.41 14.13
CA LYS A 227 12.58 -31.63 13.32
C LYS A 227 13.25 -32.86 13.91
N ILE A 228 14.50 -32.74 14.35
CA ILE A 228 15.22 -33.84 14.99
C ILE A 228 14.50 -34.31 16.27
N VAL A 229 14.17 -33.37 17.15
CA VAL A 229 13.48 -33.66 18.41
C VAL A 229 12.11 -34.29 18.15
N TYR A 230 11.32 -33.72 17.23
CA TYR A 230 10.00 -34.25 16.92
C TYR A 230 10.05 -35.61 16.21
N SER A 231 11.03 -35.81 15.34
CA SER A 231 11.25 -37.13 14.71
C SER A 231 11.58 -38.17 15.75
N ARG A 232 12.52 -37.88 16.66
CA ARG A 232 12.88 -38.80 17.79
C ARG A 232 11.65 -39.11 18.66
N ARG A 233 10.90 -38.06 19.05
CA ARG A 233 9.68 -38.26 19.82
C ARG A 233 8.65 -39.13 19.08
N HIS A 234 8.45 -38.89 17.80
CA HIS A 234 7.49 -39.64 16.98
C HIS A 234 7.90 -41.13 16.90
N THR A 235 9.19 -41.39 16.67
CA THR A 235 9.74 -42.78 16.66
C THR A 235 9.46 -43.43 18.00
N MET A 236 9.78 -42.79 19.11
CA MET A 236 9.56 -43.37 20.44
C MET A 236 8.09 -43.64 20.76
N LEU A 237 7.16 -42.81 20.29
CA LEU A 237 5.73 -42.98 20.55
C LEU A 237 5.11 -44.14 19.74
N LEU A 238 5.67 -44.49 18.60
CA LEU A 238 5.12 -45.48 17.67
C LEU A 238 5.92 -46.76 17.61
N ALA A 239 7.14 -46.79 18.16
CA ALA A 239 8.01 -47.97 18.15
C ALA A 239 7.52 -49.05 19.13
N PRO A 240 7.72 -50.33 18.83
CA PRO A 240 7.47 -51.41 19.76
C PRO A 240 8.42 -51.32 20.97
N GLU A 241 8.01 -51.90 22.12
CA GLU A 241 8.72 -51.76 23.40
C GLU A 241 10.20 -52.26 23.32
N SER A 242 10.50 -53.23 22.49
CA SER A 242 11.86 -53.74 22.24
C SER A 242 12.79 -52.68 21.63
N GLU A 243 12.30 -51.92 20.65
CA GLU A 243 13.05 -50.85 19.99
C GLU A 243 13.23 -49.62 20.89
N ILE A 244 12.24 -49.31 21.73
CA ILE A 244 12.35 -48.23 22.72
C ILE A 244 13.46 -48.49 23.72
N LYS A 245 13.58 -49.75 24.20
CA LYS A 245 14.66 -50.13 25.14
C LYS A 245 16.04 -49.99 24.49
N GLU A 246 16.21 -50.48 23.28
CA GLU A 246 17.46 -50.38 22.53
C GLU A 246 17.86 -48.93 22.29
N TYR A 247 16.89 -48.10 21.88
CA TYR A 247 17.10 -46.65 21.67
C TYR A 247 17.50 -45.92 22.95
N ALA A 248 16.88 -46.24 24.09
CA ALA A 248 17.21 -45.65 25.38
C ALA A 248 18.64 -46.00 25.82
N PHE A 249 19.07 -47.26 25.63
CA PHE A 249 20.44 -47.69 25.97
C PHE A 249 21.49 -47.00 25.08
N THR A 250 21.20 -46.83 23.78
CA THR A 250 22.13 -46.20 22.85
C THR A 250 22.26 -44.69 23.17
N SER A 251 21.16 -44.01 23.51
CA SER A 251 21.19 -42.59 23.85
C SER A 251 21.91 -42.26 25.16
N ILE A 252 21.86 -43.18 26.13
CA ILE A 252 22.60 -43.03 27.41
C ILE A 252 24.09 -43.24 27.18
N ALA A 253 24.48 -44.17 26.31
CA ALA A 253 25.88 -44.46 26.02
C ALA A 253 26.60 -43.34 25.23
N GLU A 254 25.85 -42.53 24.44
CA GLU A 254 26.38 -41.36 23.72
C GLU A 254 26.59 -40.12 24.61
N ASP A 255 25.92 -40.02 25.78
CA ASP A 255 26.07 -38.92 26.72
C ASP A 255 27.22 -39.10 27.71
N ASP A 256 27.87 -40.31 27.77
CA ASP A 256 28.97 -40.66 28.67
C ASP A 256 30.38 -40.55 28.00
N GLU A 257 30.49 -40.10 26.74
CA GLU A 257 31.73 -39.75 26.05
C GLU A 257 31.92 -38.21 25.96
#